data_9f36cfc30c211e6cf9f55800d63adfc5
#
_entry.id   9f36cfc30c211e6cf9f55800d63adfc5
#
_cell.length_a   1.000
_cell.length_b   1.000
_cell.length_c   1.000
_cell.angle_alpha   90.00
_cell.angle_beta   90.00
_cell.angle_gamma   90.00
#
_symmetry.space_group_name_H-M   'P 1'
#
loop_
_entity.id
_entity.type
_entity.pdbx_description
1 polymer ?
#
loop_
_entity_poly.entity_id
_entity_poly.type
_entity_poly.pdbx_seq_one_letter_code
_entity_poly.pdbx_strand_id
1 'polypeptide(L)'
;DEFTGRMMAGRRLSDGLHQAIEAKERCKIQPENVTLASVTFQNYFRLYDKLAGMTGTALTEADEFEEIYNLGVVEVPTNRLIDRHDEDDQVYRSTSEKYTAVVDAIKLAYGKQQPVLVGTTSIDKSEFLSGLLEKEQIPHSVLNARQHEQEAKIVADAGKLGGVTIATNMAGRGTDIKLGGNVEFSIMEAIADDPSSNPDDIRSRMEEEHIADEQAVKAAGGLYVLATERHESRRIDNQLRGRSGRQGDPGRSSFFLSLDDDLMRIFGSERLEKVLNTLGMKDGEAIVHPWVNKSLERAQAKVEGRNFDIRKQLLKFDDVMNEQRKV
;
A
#
# COMPACT_ATOMS: atom_id res chain seq x y z
N ASP A 1 -11.22 3.93 9.85
CA ASP A 1 -11.31 4.04 8.39
C ASP A 1 -10.69 2.82 7.75
N GLU A 2 -11.48 2.07 6.99
CA GLU A 2 -11.09 0.81 6.36
C GLU A 2 -9.92 0.98 5.38
N PHE A 3 -9.87 2.11 4.69
CA PHE A 3 -8.87 2.38 3.64
C PHE A 3 -7.56 2.96 4.16
N THR A 4 -7.62 3.81 5.17
CA THR A 4 -6.41 4.43 5.75
C THR A 4 -5.96 3.71 7.00
N GLY A 5 -6.84 2.90 7.56
CA GLY A 5 -6.62 2.22 8.81
C GLY A 5 -6.59 3.14 10.05
N ARG A 6 -6.84 4.42 9.89
CA ARG A 6 -6.75 5.41 10.97
C ARG A 6 -8.02 5.45 11.81
N MET A 7 -7.86 5.59 13.11
CA MET A 7 -8.97 5.94 13.99
C MET A 7 -9.47 7.34 13.65
N MET A 8 -10.76 7.46 13.32
CA MET A 8 -11.37 8.76 13.02
C MET A 8 -12.00 9.34 14.29
N ALA A 9 -11.22 10.08 15.05
CA ALA A 9 -11.69 10.75 16.25
C ALA A 9 -12.83 11.73 15.90
N GLY A 10 -13.87 11.74 16.72
CA GLY A 10 -15.01 12.64 16.55
C GLY A 10 -16.07 12.19 15.53
N ARG A 11 -15.86 11.09 14.80
CA ARG A 11 -16.87 10.53 13.91
C ARG A 11 -17.97 9.87 14.72
N ARG A 12 -19.22 10.16 14.39
CA ARG A 12 -20.40 9.62 15.06
C ARG A 12 -21.25 8.82 14.09
N LEU A 13 -21.89 7.78 14.60
CA LEU A 13 -22.87 7.00 13.84
C LEU A 13 -24.16 7.80 13.76
N SER A 14 -24.84 7.73 12.62
CA SER A 14 -26.09 8.44 12.34
C SER A 14 -27.33 7.72 12.90
N ASP A 15 -28.48 8.34 12.72
CA ASP A 15 -29.80 7.79 13.03
C ASP A 15 -30.01 7.38 14.49
N GLY A 16 -29.42 8.15 15.42
CA GLY A 16 -29.55 7.90 16.85
C GLY A 16 -28.74 6.71 17.38
N LEU A 17 -28.06 5.94 16.51
CA LEU A 17 -27.31 4.75 16.92
C LEU A 17 -26.17 5.09 17.89
N HIS A 18 -25.44 6.18 17.63
CA HIS A 18 -24.35 6.60 18.51
C HIS A 18 -24.88 6.99 19.89
N GLN A 19 -25.97 7.73 19.93
CA GLN A 19 -26.66 8.14 21.19
C GLN A 19 -27.17 6.91 21.95
N ALA A 20 -27.69 5.90 21.26
CA ALA A 20 -28.11 4.65 21.90
C ALA A 20 -26.92 3.90 22.54
N ILE A 21 -25.76 3.90 21.88
CA ILE A 21 -24.52 3.33 22.43
C ILE A 21 -24.04 4.14 23.63
N GLU A 22 -24.03 5.47 23.54
CA GLU A 22 -23.66 6.36 24.64
C GLU A 22 -24.57 6.11 25.87
N ALA A 23 -25.88 5.96 25.64
CA ALA A 23 -26.84 5.65 26.72
C ALA A 23 -26.56 4.27 27.33
N LYS A 24 -26.30 3.24 26.51
CA LYS A 24 -25.96 1.89 26.96
C LYS A 24 -24.67 1.87 27.79
N GLU A 25 -23.65 2.56 27.34
CA GLU A 25 -22.35 2.66 28.04
C GLU A 25 -22.32 3.69 29.16
N ARG A 26 -23.49 4.34 29.46
CA ARG A 26 -23.65 5.36 30.48
C ARG A 26 -22.72 6.57 30.33
N CYS A 27 -22.36 6.88 29.08
CA CYS A 27 -21.62 8.08 28.71
C CYS A 27 -22.60 9.29 28.60
N LYS A 28 -22.03 10.49 28.59
CA LYS A 28 -22.82 11.71 28.35
C LYS A 28 -23.33 11.68 26.90
N ILE A 29 -24.66 11.63 26.74
CA ILE A 29 -25.31 11.68 25.45
C ILE A 29 -25.08 13.07 24.83
N GLN A 30 -24.53 13.09 23.59
CA GLN A 30 -24.30 14.33 22.85
C GLN A 30 -25.35 14.47 21.74
N PRO A 31 -25.67 15.72 21.34
CA PRO A 31 -26.58 15.94 20.21
C PRO A 31 -26.02 15.35 18.91
N GLU A 32 -26.91 14.95 18.03
CA GLU A 32 -26.57 14.48 16.70
C GLU A 32 -26.13 15.67 15.82
N ASN A 33 -25.12 15.45 15.00
CA ASN A 33 -24.69 16.44 14.02
C ASN A 33 -25.63 16.41 12.81
N VAL A 34 -26.13 17.55 12.40
CA VAL A 34 -26.94 17.70 11.19
C VAL A 34 -26.03 18.07 10.02
N THR A 35 -26.03 17.26 8.98
CA THR A 35 -25.31 17.58 7.73
C THR A 35 -26.09 18.68 6.99
N LEU A 36 -25.54 19.89 6.95
CA LEU A 36 -26.17 21.02 6.28
C LEU A 36 -26.05 20.95 4.75
N ALA A 37 -24.92 20.47 4.25
CA ALA A 37 -24.66 20.28 2.83
C ALA A 37 -23.55 19.26 2.61
N SER A 38 -23.56 18.62 1.46
CA SER A 38 -22.47 17.78 0.97
C SER A 38 -22.08 18.20 -0.44
N VAL A 39 -20.82 18.01 -0.80
CA VAL A 39 -20.29 18.27 -2.14
C VAL A 39 -19.34 17.12 -2.48
N THR A 40 -19.34 16.69 -3.73
CA THR A 40 -18.36 15.69 -4.18
C THR A 40 -16.95 16.31 -4.24
N PHE A 41 -15.92 15.50 -4.08
CA PHE A 41 -14.53 15.94 -4.26
C PHE A 41 -14.32 16.54 -5.66
N GLN A 42 -14.95 15.94 -6.67
CA GLN A 42 -14.86 16.43 -8.05
C GLN A 42 -15.36 17.87 -8.16
N ASN A 43 -16.56 18.17 -7.64
CA ASN A 43 -17.10 19.51 -7.67
C ASN A 43 -16.35 20.48 -6.78
N TYR A 44 -15.82 20.02 -5.64
CA TYR A 44 -14.97 20.83 -4.79
C TYR A 44 -13.70 21.30 -5.52
N PHE A 45 -12.97 20.38 -6.17
CA PHE A 45 -11.76 20.74 -6.90
C PHE A 45 -12.01 21.55 -8.17
N ARG A 46 -13.19 21.44 -8.79
CA ARG A 46 -13.61 22.28 -9.92
C ARG A 46 -13.85 23.75 -9.54
N LEU A 47 -13.88 24.08 -8.25
CA LEU A 47 -13.99 25.48 -7.79
C LEU A 47 -12.70 26.27 -8.00
N TYR A 48 -11.58 25.61 -8.23
CA TYR A 48 -10.30 26.28 -8.42
C TYR A 48 -10.08 26.61 -9.89
N ASP A 49 -9.79 27.89 -10.18
CA ASP A 49 -9.48 28.37 -11.54
C ASP A 49 -8.20 27.73 -12.08
N LYS A 50 -7.25 27.42 -11.20
CA LYS A 50 -6.00 26.76 -11.54
C LYS A 50 -5.80 25.52 -10.67
N LEU A 51 -5.86 24.38 -11.31
CA LEU A 51 -5.68 23.08 -10.67
C LEU A 51 -4.49 22.35 -11.31
N ALA A 52 -3.59 21.83 -10.49
CA ALA A 52 -2.47 21.01 -10.92
C ALA A 52 -2.07 20.03 -9.80
N GLY A 53 -1.38 18.95 -10.16
CA GLY A 53 -0.91 17.96 -9.21
C GLY A 53 0.30 17.20 -9.73
N MET A 54 0.98 16.50 -8.86
CA MET A 54 2.12 15.65 -9.19
C MET A 54 1.98 14.30 -8.49
N THR A 55 2.15 13.23 -9.24
CA THR A 55 2.18 11.85 -8.71
C THR A 55 2.92 10.95 -9.68
N GLY A 56 3.56 9.90 -9.17
CA GLY A 56 4.21 8.88 -9.99
C GLY A 56 3.24 7.88 -10.66
N THR A 57 1.92 8.02 -10.47
CA THR A 57 0.92 7.02 -10.90
C THR A 57 -0.30 7.64 -11.58
N ALA A 58 -0.20 8.85 -12.12
CA ALA A 58 -1.33 9.53 -12.77
C ALA A 58 -1.75 8.91 -14.10
N LEU A 59 -0.82 8.28 -14.81
CA LEU A 59 -1.03 7.83 -16.19
C LEU A 59 -2.17 6.79 -16.32
N THR A 60 -2.36 5.96 -15.29
CA THR A 60 -3.45 4.96 -15.26
C THR A 60 -4.85 5.59 -15.21
N GLU A 61 -4.95 6.83 -14.76
CA GLU A 61 -6.21 7.57 -14.56
C GLU A 61 -6.27 8.82 -15.48
N ALA A 62 -5.46 8.86 -16.56
CA ALA A 62 -5.35 10.03 -17.44
C ALA A 62 -6.69 10.44 -18.05
N ASP A 63 -7.47 9.46 -18.51
CA ASP A 63 -8.81 9.69 -19.11
C ASP A 63 -9.77 10.33 -18.08
N GLU A 64 -9.70 9.91 -16.82
CA GLU A 64 -10.52 10.49 -15.73
C GLU A 64 -10.11 11.94 -15.44
N PHE A 65 -8.80 12.22 -15.41
CA PHE A 65 -8.31 13.59 -15.22
C PHE A 65 -8.74 14.53 -16.36
N GLU A 66 -8.69 14.06 -17.58
CA GLU A 66 -9.11 14.84 -18.74
C GLU A 66 -10.63 15.06 -18.75
N GLU A 67 -11.43 14.01 -18.56
CA GLU A 67 -12.88 14.08 -18.67
C GLU A 67 -13.53 14.87 -17.53
N ILE A 68 -13.03 14.74 -16.29
CA ILE A 68 -13.63 15.39 -15.12
C ILE A 68 -13.07 16.80 -14.90
N TYR A 69 -11.77 16.99 -15.04
CA TYR A 69 -11.08 18.23 -14.64
C TYR A 69 -10.46 18.99 -15.81
N ASN A 70 -10.53 18.44 -17.03
CA ASN A 70 -9.86 18.97 -18.22
C ASN A 70 -8.35 19.15 -17.99
N LEU A 71 -7.74 18.17 -17.32
CA LEU A 71 -6.31 18.14 -16.99
C LEU A 71 -5.60 17.11 -17.85
N GLY A 72 -4.66 17.56 -18.68
CA GLY A 72 -3.74 16.67 -19.39
C GLY A 72 -2.68 16.07 -18.42
N VAL A 73 -2.36 14.80 -18.61
CA VAL A 73 -1.29 14.12 -17.88
C VAL A 73 -0.02 14.14 -18.69
N VAL A 74 1.06 14.69 -18.12
CA VAL A 74 2.38 14.76 -18.75
C VAL A 74 3.35 13.85 -17.98
N GLU A 75 3.96 12.91 -18.67
CA GLU A 75 4.97 12.04 -18.10
C GLU A 75 6.33 12.76 -18.12
N VAL A 76 6.92 12.91 -16.93
CA VAL A 76 8.27 13.46 -16.77
C VAL A 76 9.23 12.29 -16.52
N PRO A 77 10.29 12.12 -17.35
CA PRO A 77 11.26 11.06 -17.16
C PRO A 77 11.91 11.12 -15.77
N THR A 78 12.23 9.96 -15.22
CA THR A 78 12.93 9.87 -13.94
C THR A 78 14.34 10.46 -14.03
N ASN A 79 14.80 11.14 -12.97
CA ASN A 79 16.16 11.73 -12.91
C ASN A 79 17.26 10.67 -13.03
N ARG A 80 17.03 9.47 -12.47
CA ARG A 80 17.90 8.30 -12.61
C ARG A 80 17.13 7.13 -13.18
N LEU A 81 17.81 6.26 -13.91
CA LEU A 81 17.19 5.02 -14.40
C LEU A 81 16.71 4.18 -13.21
N ILE A 82 15.57 3.53 -13.39
CA ILE A 82 15.01 2.63 -12.39
C ILE A 82 15.82 1.33 -12.43
N ASP A 83 16.45 0.99 -11.29
CA ASP A 83 17.19 -0.27 -11.08
C ASP A 83 16.39 -1.24 -10.20
N ARG A 84 15.09 -1.24 -10.37
CA ARG A 84 14.18 -2.18 -9.72
C ARG A 84 13.79 -3.28 -10.69
N HIS A 85 13.92 -4.51 -10.26
CA HIS A 85 13.43 -5.67 -11.00
C HIS A 85 11.99 -6.00 -10.59
N ASP A 86 11.04 -5.77 -11.51
CA ASP A 86 9.65 -6.14 -11.33
C ASP A 86 9.42 -7.55 -11.91
N GLU A 87 9.17 -8.53 -11.03
CA GLU A 87 8.95 -9.92 -11.40
C GLU A 87 7.53 -10.13 -11.94
N ASP A 88 7.38 -11.19 -12.73
CA ASP A 88 6.07 -11.67 -13.14
C ASP A 88 5.24 -12.13 -11.94
N ASP A 89 3.92 -11.98 -12.04
CA ASP A 89 3.00 -12.41 -10.99
C ASP A 89 3.03 -13.94 -10.84
N GLN A 90 3.05 -14.40 -9.60
CA GLN A 90 3.03 -15.80 -9.24
C GLN A 90 1.62 -16.19 -8.81
N VAL A 91 0.93 -17.01 -9.59
CA VAL A 91 -0.46 -17.42 -9.31
C VAL A 91 -0.51 -18.83 -8.79
N TYR A 92 -1.05 -18.99 -7.59
CA TYR A 92 -1.24 -20.26 -6.90
C TYR A 92 -2.69 -20.72 -6.97
N ARG A 93 -2.94 -22.00 -6.81
CA ARG A 93 -4.29 -22.58 -6.84
C ARG A 93 -5.12 -22.15 -5.64
N SER A 94 -4.52 -22.14 -4.45
CA SER A 94 -5.19 -21.83 -3.19
C SER A 94 -4.49 -20.74 -2.39
N THR A 95 -5.25 -20.12 -1.50
CA THR A 95 -4.71 -19.16 -0.52
C THR A 95 -3.64 -19.78 0.37
N SER A 96 -3.79 -21.06 0.75
CA SER A 96 -2.80 -21.77 1.59
C SER A 96 -1.47 -21.91 0.88
N GLU A 97 -1.46 -22.34 -0.39
CA GLU A 97 -0.23 -22.46 -1.19
C GLU A 97 0.44 -21.10 -1.38
N LYS A 98 -0.34 -20.06 -1.67
CA LYS A 98 0.14 -18.67 -1.79
C LYS A 98 0.89 -18.24 -0.53
N TYR A 99 0.27 -18.37 0.65
CA TYR A 99 0.91 -17.91 1.89
C TYR A 99 2.13 -18.75 2.28
N THR A 100 2.16 -20.05 1.96
CA THR A 100 3.36 -20.85 2.10
C THR A 100 4.51 -20.28 1.27
N ALA A 101 4.25 -19.98 0.01
CA ALA A 101 5.25 -19.41 -0.89
C ALA A 101 5.67 -17.97 -0.47
N VAL A 102 4.74 -17.16 0.04
CA VAL A 102 5.04 -15.84 0.62
C VAL A 102 6.02 -15.96 1.79
N VAL A 103 5.75 -16.87 2.72
CA VAL A 103 6.63 -17.11 3.88
C VAL A 103 8.02 -17.60 3.43
N ASP A 104 8.09 -18.50 2.47
CA ASP A 104 9.35 -19.02 1.93
C ASP A 104 10.16 -17.92 1.22
N ALA A 105 9.49 -17.03 0.47
CA ALA A 105 10.13 -15.86 -0.16
C ALA A 105 10.70 -14.89 0.89
N ILE A 106 9.94 -14.64 1.97
CA ILE A 106 10.39 -13.80 3.09
C ILE A 106 11.59 -14.43 3.79
N LYS A 107 11.56 -15.74 4.08
CA LYS A 107 12.68 -16.48 4.67
C LYS A 107 13.95 -16.37 3.83
N LEU A 108 13.82 -16.52 2.51
CA LEU A 108 14.95 -16.43 1.60
C LEU A 108 15.56 -15.02 1.59
N ALA A 109 14.73 -13.99 1.58
CA ALA A 109 15.19 -12.61 1.63
C ALA A 109 15.82 -12.26 2.99
N TYR A 110 15.17 -12.65 4.08
CA TYR A 110 15.68 -12.50 5.44
C TYR A 110 17.05 -13.17 5.61
N GLY A 111 17.22 -14.39 5.10
CA GLY A 111 18.50 -15.11 5.13
C GLY A 111 19.62 -14.39 4.35
N LYS A 112 19.27 -13.57 3.35
CA LYS A 112 20.20 -12.69 2.61
C LYS A 112 20.37 -11.31 3.25
N GLN A 113 19.75 -11.05 4.39
CA GLN A 113 19.66 -9.73 5.02
C GLN A 113 19.02 -8.66 4.14
N GLN A 114 18.25 -9.04 3.13
CA GLN A 114 17.50 -8.12 2.28
C GLN A 114 16.25 -7.63 3.03
N PRO A 115 16.00 -6.32 3.17
CA PRO A 115 14.77 -5.81 3.77
C PRO A 115 13.56 -6.13 2.90
N VAL A 116 12.45 -6.54 3.54
CA VAL A 116 11.20 -6.91 2.87
C VAL A 116 10.05 -6.05 3.37
N LEU A 117 9.34 -5.43 2.44
CA LEU A 117 8.07 -4.77 2.68
C LEU A 117 6.94 -5.61 2.09
N VAL A 118 6.09 -6.18 2.93
CA VAL A 118 4.96 -6.99 2.50
C VAL A 118 3.69 -6.14 2.49
N GLY A 119 3.08 -6.00 1.31
CA GLY A 119 1.79 -5.32 1.13
C GLY A 119 0.62 -6.29 1.26
N THR A 120 -0.33 -6.00 2.16
CA THR A 120 -1.60 -6.73 2.32
C THR A 120 -2.78 -5.81 2.09
N THR A 121 -3.93 -6.37 1.72
CA THR A 121 -5.15 -5.61 1.39
C THR A 121 -6.03 -5.31 2.60
N SER A 122 -5.87 -6.02 3.72
CA SER A 122 -6.66 -5.82 4.94
C SER A 122 -5.86 -6.06 6.21
N ILE A 123 -6.41 -5.59 7.34
CA ILE A 123 -5.83 -5.81 8.67
C ILE A 123 -5.80 -7.31 8.99
N ASP A 124 -6.90 -8.02 8.73
CA ASP A 124 -7.00 -9.46 9.03
C ASP A 124 -5.94 -10.28 8.28
N LYS A 125 -5.68 -9.94 7.01
CA LYS A 125 -4.63 -10.58 6.20
C LYS A 125 -3.23 -10.26 6.73
N SER A 126 -3.01 -9.04 7.24
CA SER A 126 -1.74 -8.66 7.85
C SER A 126 -1.50 -9.43 9.16
N GLU A 127 -2.51 -9.58 10.00
CA GLU A 127 -2.45 -10.35 11.25
C GLU A 127 -2.29 -11.85 10.98
N PHE A 128 -2.99 -12.38 9.97
CA PHE A 128 -2.82 -13.76 9.56
C PHE A 128 -1.39 -14.07 9.13
N LEU A 129 -0.79 -13.23 8.28
CA LEU A 129 0.59 -13.39 7.86
C LEU A 129 1.57 -13.23 9.02
N SER A 130 1.32 -12.26 9.91
CA SER A 130 2.12 -12.08 11.15
C SER A 130 2.14 -13.36 11.96
N GLY A 131 1.00 -13.99 12.20
CA GLY A 131 0.92 -15.27 12.92
C GLY A 131 1.65 -16.43 12.22
N LEU A 132 1.79 -16.40 10.88
CA LEU A 132 2.62 -17.37 10.16
C LEU A 132 4.11 -17.11 10.36
N LEU A 133 4.55 -15.85 10.30
CA LEU A 133 5.95 -15.47 10.50
C LEU A 133 6.40 -15.70 11.94
N GLU A 134 5.52 -15.51 12.93
CA GLU A 134 5.79 -15.84 14.34
C GLU A 134 6.09 -17.34 14.53
N LYS A 135 5.29 -18.22 13.90
CA LYS A 135 5.51 -19.68 13.94
C LYS A 135 6.87 -20.07 13.36
N GLU A 136 7.32 -19.33 12.36
CA GLU A 136 8.61 -19.53 11.69
C GLU A 136 9.75 -18.77 12.36
N GLN A 137 9.48 -18.10 13.47
CA GLN A 137 10.45 -17.33 14.25
C GLN A 137 11.17 -16.24 13.43
N ILE A 138 10.48 -15.62 12.47
CA ILE A 138 10.99 -14.49 11.69
C ILE A 138 10.60 -13.20 12.39
N PRO A 139 11.57 -12.40 12.89
CA PRO A 139 11.30 -11.08 13.46
C PRO A 139 10.66 -10.18 12.41
N HIS A 140 9.57 -9.51 12.75
CA HIS A 140 8.88 -8.61 11.84
C HIS A 140 8.11 -7.52 12.58
N SER A 141 7.80 -6.45 11.87
CA SER A 141 6.94 -5.38 12.34
C SER A 141 5.65 -5.34 11.52
N VAL A 142 4.53 -5.05 12.18
CA VAL A 142 3.23 -4.91 11.51
C VAL A 142 2.81 -3.46 11.53
N LEU A 143 2.61 -2.89 10.35
CA LEU A 143 2.15 -1.52 10.16
C LEU A 143 0.68 -1.53 9.70
N ASN A 144 -0.21 -1.44 10.65
CA ASN A 144 -1.65 -1.35 10.41
C ASN A 144 -2.27 -0.25 11.27
N ALA A 145 -3.59 -0.03 11.10
CA ALA A 145 -4.35 0.97 11.82
C ALA A 145 -4.23 0.94 13.35
N ARG A 146 -3.97 -0.22 13.91
CA ARG A 146 -3.91 -0.42 15.37
C ARG A 146 -2.60 0.11 15.96
N GLN A 147 -1.57 0.32 15.12
CA GLN A 147 -0.23 0.72 15.56
C GLN A 147 0.18 2.12 15.07
N HIS A 148 -0.80 3.00 14.90
CA HIS A 148 -0.59 4.35 14.38
C HIS A 148 0.46 5.18 15.15
N GLU A 149 0.55 5.01 16.48
CA GLU A 149 1.53 5.73 17.32
C GLU A 149 2.98 5.30 17.02
N GLN A 150 3.18 4.09 16.53
CA GLN A 150 4.49 3.53 16.19
C GLN A 150 4.79 3.60 14.69
N GLU A 151 3.88 4.13 13.88
CA GLU A 151 4.01 4.16 12.42
C GLU A 151 5.34 4.77 11.96
N ALA A 152 5.72 5.92 12.52
CA ALA A 152 6.94 6.62 12.16
C ALA A 152 8.20 5.78 12.42
N LYS A 153 8.24 5.08 13.56
CA LYS A 153 9.36 4.20 13.94
C LYS A 153 9.43 2.98 13.03
N ILE A 154 8.29 2.31 12.81
CA ILE A 154 8.24 1.11 11.95
C ILE A 154 8.70 1.45 10.52
N VAL A 155 8.26 2.60 9.98
CA VAL A 155 8.69 3.03 8.65
C VAL A 155 10.16 3.42 8.62
N ALA A 156 10.68 4.06 9.68
CA ALA A 156 12.10 4.41 9.80
C ALA A 156 13.00 3.16 9.80
N ASP A 157 12.53 2.06 10.38
CA ASP A 157 13.26 0.79 10.49
C ASP A 157 13.04 -0.14 9.29
N ALA A 158 12.03 0.08 8.46
CA ALA A 158 11.64 -0.83 7.37
C ALA A 158 12.73 -1.08 6.31
N GLY A 159 13.70 -0.16 6.16
CA GLY A 159 14.81 -0.28 5.23
C GLY A 159 16.10 -0.84 5.85
N LYS A 160 16.10 -1.24 7.12
CA LYS A 160 17.28 -1.83 7.80
C LYS A 160 17.58 -3.23 7.28
N LEU A 161 18.83 -3.65 7.43
CA LEU A 161 19.28 -5.01 7.10
C LEU A 161 18.39 -6.08 7.74
N GLY A 162 17.88 -7.01 6.93
CA GLY A 162 16.99 -8.07 7.37
C GLY A 162 15.65 -7.61 7.95
N GLY A 163 15.29 -6.32 7.80
CA GLY A 163 14.01 -5.81 8.26
C GLY A 163 12.84 -6.45 7.50
N VAL A 164 11.86 -6.99 8.22
CA VAL A 164 10.60 -7.49 7.64
C VAL A 164 9.45 -6.65 8.16
N THR A 165 8.75 -5.97 7.25
CA THR A 165 7.62 -5.11 7.59
C THR A 165 6.38 -5.54 6.82
N ILE A 166 5.30 -5.87 7.53
CA ILE A 166 3.99 -6.13 6.93
C ILE A 166 3.19 -4.83 7.00
N ALA A 167 2.78 -4.30 5.88
CA ALA A 167 1.99 -3.07 5.80
C ALA A 167 0.63 -3.33 5.17
N THR A 168 -0.43 -2.86 5.83
CA THR A 168 -1.73 -2.79 5.15
C THR A 168 -1.70 -1.66 4.14
N ASN A 169 -2.59 -1.77 3.17
CA ASN A 169 -2.74 -0.86 2.06
C ASN A 169 -2.60 0.61 2.50
N MET A 170 -1.68 1.34 1.91
CA MET A 170 -1.40 2.75 2.17
C MET A 170 -0.76 3.12 3.53
N ALA A 171 -0.54 2.20 4.46
CA ALA A 171 0.22 2.49 5.66
C ALA A 171 1.63 3.00 5.30
N GLY A 172 2.09 4.06 5.97
CA GLY A 172 3.34 4.75 5.66
C GLY A 172 3.33 5.55 4.34
N ARG A 173 2.15 5.85 3.74
CA ARG A 173 2.08 6.72 2.56
C ARG A 173 2.59 8.11 2.87
N GLY A 174 3.40 8.67 1.96
CA GLY A 174 4.03 9.98 2.13
C GLY A 174 5.34 9.95 2.90
N THR A 175 5.75 8.79 3.43
CA THR A 175 7.05 8.61 4.09
C THR A 175 7.96 7.78 3.19
N ASP A 176 9.21 8.20 3.08
CA ASP A 176 10.23 7.49 2.32
C ASP A 176 10.87 6.38 3.17
N ILE A 177 11.05 5.19 2.58
CA ILE A 177 11.78 4.09 3.20
C ILE A 177 13.23 4.22 2.74
N LYS A 178 14.10 4.66 3.64
CA LYS A 178 15.53 4.83 3.39
C LYS A 178 16.24 3.48 3.57
N LEU A 179 17.09 3.11 2.62
CA LEU A 179 17.92 1.91 2.75
C LEU A 179 18.96 2.12 3.88
N GLY A 180 19.11 1.11 4.73
CA GLY A 180 19.88 1.22 5.98
C GLY A 180 19.08 1.81 7.15
N GLY A 181 17.84 2.24 6.93
CA GLY A 181 16.99 2.90 7.93
C GLY A 181 17.05 4.42 7.89
N ASN A 182 16.27 5.09 8.72
CA ASN A 182 16.27 6.55 8.82
C ASN A 182 17.24 7.01 9.91
N VAL A 183 18.45 7.37 9.51
CA VAL A 183 19.54 7.79 10.43
C VAL A 183 19.15 8.98 11.31
N GLU A 184 18.43 9.98 10.77
CA GLU A 184 18.01 11.16 11.55
C GLU A 184 17.06 10.77 12.68
N PHE A 185 16.12 9.86 12.42
CA PHE A 185 15.22 9.34 13.43
C PHE A 185 15.98 8.57 14.51
N SER A 186 16.92 7.71 14.10
CA SER A 186 17.76 6.95 15.02
C SER A 186 18.67 7.84 15.88
N ILE A 187 19.22 8.93 15.32
CA ILE A 187 20.01 9.93 16.05
C ILE A 187 19.15 10.64 17.10
N MET A 188 17.93 11.06 16.74
CA MET A 188 17.03 11.71 17.68
C MET A 188 16.65 10.77 18.85
N GLU A 189 16.39 9.50 18.55
CA GLU A 189 16.09 8.48 19.57
C GLU A 189 17.31 8.25 20.49
N ALA A 190 18.50 8.10 19.93
CA ALA A 190 19.74 7.90 20.69
C ALA A 190 20.09 9.10 21.60
N ILE A 191 19.89 10.34 21.14
CA ILE A 191 20.07 11.55 21.96
C ILE A 191 19.04 11.61 23.09
N ALA A 192 17.81 11.17 22.83
CA ALA A 192 16.75 11.15 23.84
C ALA A 192 17.03 10.09 24.92
N ASP A 193 17.58 8.94 24.54
CA ASP A 193 17.89 7.83 25.45
C ASP A 193 19.15 8.12 26.33
N ASP A 194 20.12 8.85 25.78
CA ASP A 194 21.33 9.27 26.53
C ASP A 194 21.60 10.78 26.41
N PRO A 195 20.89 11.60 27.21
CA PRO A 195 21.06 13.06 27.20
C PRO A 195 22.43 13.52 27.73
N SER A 196 23.24 12.63 28.30
CA SER A 196 24.55 12.93 28.86
C SER A 196 25.68 12.86 27.84
N SER A 197 25.48 12.16 26.74
CA SER A 197 26.45 12.05 25.66
C SER A 197 26.45 13.29 24.74
N ASN A 198 27.62 13.58 24.14
CA ASN A 198 27.71 14.66 23.17
C ASN A 198 26.92 14.37 21.90
N PRO A 199 25.91 15.18 21.53
CA PRO A 199 25.10 14.95 20.35
C PRO A 199 25.87 14.85 19.03
N ASP A 200 26.98 15.57 18.90
CA ASP A 200 27.80 15.57 17.67
C ASP A 200 28.59 14.27 17.52
N ASP A 201 29.02 13.65 18.63
CA ASP A 201 29.71 12.34 18.60
C ASP A 201 28.72 11.22 18.26
N ILE A 202 27.51 11.27 18.83
CA ILE A 202 26.44 10.34 18.50
C ILE A 202 26.12 10.43 17.00
N ARG A 203 25.93 11.65 16.49
CA ARG A 203 25.62 11.90 15.08
C ARG A 203 26.70 11.34 14.17
N SER A 204 27.96 11.69 14.38
CA SER A 204 29.05 11.25 13.51
C SER A 204 29.20 9.74 13.46
N ARG A 205 29.10 9.07 14.60
CA ARG A 205 29.15 7.60 14.66
C ARG A 205 27.99 6.95 13.93
N MET A 206 26.76 7.44 14.14
CA MET A 206 25.57 6.85 13.52
C MET A 206 25.50 7.11 12.02
N GLU A 207 26.03 8.24 11.54
CA GLU A 207 26.13 8.53 10.11
C GLU A 207 27.13 7.60 9.42
N GLU A 208 28.29 7.31 10.07
CA GLU A 208 29.26 6.33 9.55
C GLU A 208 28.68 4.90 9.50
N GLU A 209 28.04 4.47 10.58
CA GLU A 209 27.36 3.15 10.65
C GLU A 209 26.29 3.05 9.56
N HIS A 210 25.48 4.10 9.37
CA HIS A 210 24.41 4.13 8.37
C HIS A 210 24.94 4.00 6.92
N ILE A 211 26.06 4.62 6.59
CA ILE A 211 26.67 4.50 5.26
C ILE A 211 27.03 3.03 4.98
N ALA A 212 27.57 2.32 5.97
CA ALA A 212 27.92 0.90 5.83
C ALA A 212 26.66 0.04 5.68
N ASP A 213 25.61 0.31 6.47
CA ASP A 213 24.35 -0.39 6.41
C ASP A 213 23.62 -0.16 5.08
N GLU A 214 23.59 1.06 4.57
CA GLU A 214 23.02 1.40 3.27
C GLU A 214 23.71 0.62 2.14
N GLN A 215 25.05 0.58 2.16
CA GLN A 215 25.80 -0.17 1.16
C GLN A 215 25.55 -1.67 1.25
N ALA A 216 25.45 -2.21 2.45
CA ALA A 216 25.14 -3.62 2.67
C ALA A 216 23.72 -3.98 2.19
N VAL A 217 22.73 -3.12 2.44
CA VAL A 217 21.36 -3.31 1.93
C VAL A 217 21.34 -3.23 0.39
N LYS A 218 22.06 -2.30 -0.22
CA LYS A 218 22.20 -2.23 -1.68
C LYS A 218 22.86 -3.48 -2.26
N ALA A 219 23.89 -4.00 -1.61
CA ALA A 219 24.55 -5.25 -2.00
C ALA A 219 23.62 -6.48 -1.85
N ALA A 220 22.71 -6.46 -0.87
CA ALA A 220 21.68 -7.50 -0.70
C ALA A 220 20.55 -7.42 -1.76
N GLY A 221 20.53 -6.38 -2.60
CA GLY A 221 19.53 -6.18 -3.66
C GLY A 221 18.49 -5.11 -3.36
N GLY A 222 18.73 -4.25 -2.36
CA GLY A 222 17.85 -3.16 -1.96
C GLY A 222 16.54 -3.65 -1.34
N LEU A 223 15.53 -2.78 -1.30
CA LEU A 223 14.23 -3.12 -0.73
C LEU A 223 13.44 -4.09 -1.62
N TYR A 224 13.01 -5.21 -1.06
CA TYR A 224 12.11 -6.15 -1.70
C TYR A 224 10.66 -5.83 -1.32
N VAL A 225 9.85 -5.45 -2.29
CA VAL A 225 8.41 -5.25 -2.12
C VAL A 225 7.68 -6.52 -2.56
N LEU A 226 6.97 -7.14 -1.63
CA LEU A 226 6.17 -8.33 -1.85
C LEU A 226 4.69 -7.98 -1.62
N ALA A 227 3.84 -8.20 -2.61
CA ALA A 227 2.39 -8.02 -2.48
C ALA A 227 1.69 -9.37 -2.43
N THR A 228 0.73 -9.52 -1.51
CA THR A 228 -0.04 -10.75 -1.34
C THR A 228 -1.28 -10.82 -2.21
N GLU A 229 -1.63 -9.73 -2.89
CA GLU A 229 -2.76 -9.63 -3.81
C GLU A 229 -2.58 -8.47 -4.78
N ARG A 230 -3.33 -8.49 -5.89
CA ARG A 230 -3.56 -7.32 -6.73
C ARG A 230 -4.73 -6.50 -6.18
N HIS A 231 -4.59 -5.18 -6.26
CA HIS A 231 -5.67 -4.26 -5.90
C HIS A 231 -6.64 -4.07 -7.07
N GLU A 232 -7.79 -3.51 -6.79
CA GLU A 232 -8.77 -3.16 -7.83
C GLU A 232 -8.26 -2.09 -8.81
N SER A 233 -7.27 -1.29 -8.40
CA SER A 233 -6.64 -0.26 -9.23
C SER A 233 -5.13 -0.51 -9.39
N ARG A 234 -4.67 -0.52 -10.64
CA ARG A 234 -3.24 -0.62 -11.00
C ARG A 234 -2.42 0.49 -10.37
N ARG A 235 -3.03 1.66 -10.16
CA ARG A 235 -2.41 2.80 -9.48
C ARG A 235 -1.92 2.44 -8.08
N ILE A 236 -2.70 1.66 -7.34
CA ILE A 236 -2.33 1.24 -5.97
C ILE A 236 -1.17 0.24 -6.02
N ASP A 237 -1.20 -0.71 -6.94
CA ASP A 237 -0.10 -1.66 -7.16
C ASP A 237 1.20 -0.92 -7.53
N ASN A 238 1.12 0.06 -8.43
CA ASN A 238 2.27 0.88 -8.81
C ASN A 238 2.80 1.75 -7.64
N GLN A 239 1.93 2.25 -6.78
CA GLN A 239 2.33 2.97 -5.56
C GLN A 239 3.05 2.06 -4.57
N LEU A 240 2.65 0.78 -4.47
CA LEU A 240 3.32 -0.19 -3.63
C LEU A 240 4.69 -0.55 -4.22
N ARG A 241 4.78 -0.91 -5.52
CA ARG A 241 6.05 -1.15 -6.22
C ARG A 241 7.00 0.03 -6.11
N GLY A 242 6.47 1.25 -6.24
CA GLY A 242 7.23 2.51 -6.15
C GLY A 242 7.82 2.82 -4.78
N ARG A 243 7.62 1.97 -3.78
CA ARG A 243 8.34 2.04 -2.51
C ARG A 243 9.78 1.57 -2.63
N SER A 244 10.08 0.73 -3.62
CA SER A 244 11.40 0.19 -3.92
C SER A 244 11.99 0.82 -5.18
N GLY A 245 13.31 0.78 -5.33
CA GLY A 245 14.03 1.25 -6.52
C GLY A 245 13.98 2.77 -6.70
N ARG A 246 13.99 3.53 -5.62
CA ARG A 246 13.97 5.00 -5.66
C ARG A 246 15.35 5.56 -5.94
N GLN A 247 15.39 6.67 -6.69
CA GLN A 247 16.62 7.41 -6.99
C GLN A 247 17.76 6.57 -7.60
N GLY A 248 17.39 5.49 -8.33
CA GLY A 248 18.36 4.58 -8.95
C GLY A 248 18.94 3.54 -7.98
N ASP A 249 18.38 3.39 -6.79
CA ASP A 249 18.75 2.30 -5.90
C ASP A 249 18.25 0.96 -6.44
N PRO A 250 18.98 -0.14 -6.19
CA PRO A 250 18.50 -1.47 -6.54
C PRO A 250 17.23 -1.80 -5.77
N GLY A 251 16.42 -2.66 -6.35
CA GLY A 251 15.19 -3.09 -5.71
C GLY A 251 14.51 -4.23 -6.45
N ARG A 252 13.48 -4.79 -5.83
CA ARG A 252 12.72 -5.90 -6.38
C ARG A 252 11.26 -5.78 -6.01
N SER A 253 10.37 -6.20 -6.90
CA SER A 253 8.94 -6.35 -6.57
C SER A 253 8.38 -7.65 -7.11
N SER A 254 7.47 -8.29 -6.36
CA SER A 254 6.73 -9.45 -6.80
C SER A 254 5.32 -9.48 -6.22
N PHE A 255 4.39 -10.11 -6.94
CA PHE A 255 3.01 -10.31 -6.51
C PHE A 255 2.73 -11.81 -6.42
N PHE A 256 2.23 -12.23 -5.25
CA PHE A 256 1.79 -13.59 -4.96
C PHE A 256 0.26 -13.60 -4.91
N LEU A 257 -0.34 -14.32 -5.83
CA LEU A 257 -1.78 -14.34 -6.06
C LEU A 257 -2.34 -15.74 -5.87
N SER A 258 -3.61 -15.85 -5.55
CA SER A 258 -4.34 -17.12 -5.55
C SER A 258 -5.63 -16.98 -6.35
N LEU A 259 -6.15 -18.12 -6.83
CA LEU A 259 -7.46 -18.14 -7.49
C LEU A 259 -8.61 -17.77 -6.56
N ASP A 260 -8.37 -17.85 -5.24
CA ASP A 260 -9.32 -17.47 -4.20
C ASP A 260 -9.39 -15.97 -3.96
N ASP A 261 -8.42 -15.18 -4.48
CA ASP A 261 -8.38 -13.73 -4.27
C ASP A 261 -9.57 -13.04 -4.94
N ASP A 262 -10.08 -11.98 -4.33
CA ASP A 262 -11.31 -11.31 -4.76
C ASP A 262 -11.29 -10.86 -6.22
N LEU A 263 -10.18 -10.26 -6.67
CA LEU A 263 -10.02 -9.84 -8.06
C LEU A 263 -10.08 -11.06 -9.02
N MET A 264 -9.48 -12.18 -8.62
CA MET A 264 -9.48 -13.41 -9.42
C MET A 264 -10.86 -14.04 -9.50
N ARG A 265 -11.63 -14.01 -8.41
CA ARG A 265 -13.02 -14.51 -8.35
C ARG A 265 -13.96 -13.69 -9.23
N ILE A 266 -13.78 -12.36 -9.26
CA ILE A 266 -14.65 -11.47 -10.06
C ILE A 266 -14.43 -11.67 -11.57
N PHE A 267 -13.21 -11.94 -12.02
CA PHE A 267 -12.87 -11.85 -13.45
C PHE A 267 -12.24 -13.08 -14.08
N GLY A 268 -11.87 -14.10 -13.33
CA GLY A 268 -10.96 -15.11 -13.87
C GLY A 268 -11.24 -16.59 -13.61
N SER A 269 -12.09 -16.94 -12.65
CA SER A 269 -12.08 -18.30 -12.10
C SER A 269 -12.27 -19.40 -13.15
N GLU A 270 -13.32 -19.37 -13.97
CA GLU A 270 -13.64 -20.50 -14.84
C GLU A 270 -12.69 -20.69 -16.04
N ARG A 271 -12.22 -19.59 -16.66
CA ARG A 271 -11.31 -19.68 -17.82
C ARG A 271 -9.89 -19.95 -17.39
N LEU A 272 -9.46 -19.32 -16.32
CA LEU A 272 -8.14 -19.52 -15.74
C LEU A 272 -8.02 -20.95 -15.20
N GLU A 273 -9.00 -21.43 -14.45
CA GLU A 273 -9.05 -22.79 -13.93
C GLU A 273 -8.96 -23.87 -15.03
N LYS A 274 -9.64 -23.65 -16.17
CA LYS A 274 -9.54 -24.54 -17.34
C LYS A 274 -8.13 -24.55 -17.92
N VAL A 275 -7.49 -23.37 -18.01
CA VAL A 275 -6.10 -23.26 -18.50
C VAL A 275 -5.13 -23.90 -17.51
N LEU A 276 -5.33 -23.71 -16.22
CA LEU A 276 -4.54 -24.29 -15.14
C LEU A 276 -4.60 -25.82 -15.14
N ASN A 277 -5.80 -26.37 -15.28
CA ASN A 277 -6.02 -27.82 -15.38
C ASN A 277 -5.41 -28.40 -16.65
N THR A 278 -5.33 -27.61 -17.74
CA THR A 278 -4.74 -28.04 -19.02
C THR A 278 -3.21 -28.00 -18.96
N LEU A 279 -2.62 -27.09 -18.17
CA LEU A 279 -1.16 -26.94 -18.00
C LEU A 279 -0.55 -27.97 -17.03
N GLY A 280 -1.38 -28.79 -16.36
CA GLY A 280 -0.88 -29.91 -15.53
C GLY A 280 -0.12 -29.47 -14.29
N MET A 281 -0.58 -28.42 -13.59
CA MET A 281 0.06 -27.92 -12.37
C MET A 281 0.18 -29.01 -11.31
N LYS A 282 1.35 -29.08 -10.73
CA LYS A 282 1.55 -29.81 -9.48
C LYS A 282 1.13 -28.96 -8.29
N ASP A 283 0.71 -29.60 -7.21
CA ASP A 283 0.35 -28.90 -5.98
C ASP A 283 1.58 -28.12 -5.46
N GLY A 284 1.37 -26.86 -5.10
CA GLY A 284 2.41 -25.94 -4.62
C GLY A 284 3.26 -25.23 -5.69
N GLU A 285 3.06 -25.52 -6.98
CA GLU A 285 3.74 -24.78 -8.06
C GLU A 285 2.98 -23.52 -8.46
N ALA A 286 3.72 -22.40 -8.60
CA ALA A 286 3.16 -21.15 -9.15
C ALA A 286 3.08 -21.20 -10.68
N ILE A 287 2.04 -20.60 -11.22
CA ILE A 287 2.04 -20.24 -12.62
C ILE A 287 2.70 -18.88 -12.77
N VAL A 288 3.76 -18.84 -13.51
CA VAL A 288 4.46 -17.62 -13.88
C VAL A 288 4.45 -17.54 -15.41
N HIS A 289 3.60 -16.68 -15.95
CA HIS A 289 3.52 -16.53 -17.41
C HIS A 289 3.04 -15.11 -17.81
N PRO A 290 3.68 -14.44 -18.77
CA PRO A 290 3.31 -13.08 -19.22
C PRO A 290 1.86 -12.92 -19.67
N TRP A 291 1.24 -14.00 -20.16
CA TRP A 291 -0.18 -13.98 -20.53
C TRP A 291 -1.10 -13.80 -19.31
N VAL A 292 -0.72 -14.38 -18.16
CA VAL A 292 -1.47 -14.22 -16.91
C VAL A 292 -1.43 -12.78 -16.48
N ASN A 293 -0.26 -12.14 -16.49
CA ASN A 293 -0.10 -10.71 -16.17
C ASN A 293 -1.00 -9.84 -17.05
N LYS A 294 -1.01 -10.06 -18.36
CA LYS A 294 -1.89 -9.34 -19.29
C LYS A 294 -3.37 -9.55 -19.01
N SER A 295 -3.76 -10.75 -18.58
CA SER A 295 -5.15 -11.06 -18.24
C SER A 295 -5.58 -10.34 -16.98
N LEU A 296 -4.71 -10.27 -15.98
CA LEU A 296 -4.91 -9.54 -14.73
C LEU A 296 -5.01 -8.03 -14.97
N GLU A 297 -4.09 -7.46 -15.75
CA GLU A 297 -4.14 -6.04 -16.12
C GLU A 297 -5.45 -5.67 -16.83
N ARG A 298 -5.93 -6.52 -17.73
CA ARG A 298 -7.24 -6.32 -18.39
C ARG A 298 -8.41 -6.43 -17.42
N ALA A 299 -8.31 -7.34 -16.45
CA ALA A 299 -9.32 -7.47 -15.40
C ALA A 299 -9.35 -6.19 -14.53
N GLN A 300 -8.20 -5.72 -14.07
CA GLN A 300 -8.08 -4.46 -13.32
C GLN A 300 -8.62 -3.28 -14.14
N ALA A 301 -8.23 -3.15 -15.40
CA ALA A 301 -8.74 -2.08 -16.28
C ALA A 301 -10.27 -2.08 -16.41
N LYS A 302 -10.92 -3.24 -16.40
CA LYS A 302 -12.40 -3.33 -16.40
C LYS A 302 -13.02 -2.88 -15.08
N VAL A 303 -12.39 -3.21 -13.93
CA VAL A 303 -12.84 -2.73 -12.62
C VAL A 303 -12.67 -1.22 -12.52
N GLU A 304 -11.51 -0.71 -12.93
CA GLU A 304 -11.22 0.72 -12.99
C GLU A 304 -12.27 1.46 -13.83
N GLY A 305 -12.55 0.97 -15.04
CA GLY A 305 -13.58 1.54 -15.92
C GLY A 305 -14.98 1.55 -15.28
N ARG A 306 -15.39 0.43 -14.66
CA ARG A 306 -16.67 0.36 -13.95
C ARG A 306 -16.74 1.35 -12.78
N ASN A 307 -15.68 1.43 -11.99
CA ASN A 307 -15.61 2.35 -10.86
C ASN A 307 -15.61 3.82 -11.35
N PHE A 308 -14.97 4.10 -12.47
CA PHE A 308 -15.01 5.40 -13.12
C PHE A 308 -16.44 5.76 -13.57
N ASP A 309 -17.15 4.86 -14.25
CA ASP A 309 -18.54 5.06 -14.66
C ASP A 309 -19.47 5.36 -13.48
N ILE A 310 -19.29 4.67 -12.36
CA ILE A 310 -20.04 4.93 -11.11
C ILE A 310 -19.74 6.34 -10.60
N ARG A 311 -18.46 6.74 -10.52
CA ARG A 311 -18.07 8.09 -10.09
C ARG A 311 -18.62 9.16 -11.01
N LYS A 312 -18.61 8.92 -12.31
CA LYS A 312 -19.16 9.83 -13.33
C LYS A 312 -20.69 9.98 -13.19
N GLN A 313 -21.41 8.91 -12.90
CA GLN A 313 -22.85 8.99 -12.64
C GLN A 313 -23.16 9.82 -11.39
N LEU A 314 -22.44 9.55 -10.28
CA LEU A 314 -22.60 10.32 -9.05
C LEU A 314 -22.32 11.81 -9.28
N LEU A 315 -21.29 12.14 -10.05
CA LEU A 315 -20.98 13.52 -10.40
C LEU A 315 -22.12 14.20 -11.15
N LYS A 316 -22.77 13.52 -12.11
CA LYS A 316 -23.92 14.07 -12.84
C LYS A 316 -25.09 14.47 -11.94
N PHE A 317 -25.36 13.67 -10.88
CA PHE A 317 -26.37 14.01 -9.89
C PHE A 317 -25.94 15.20 -9.03
N ASP A 318 -24.69 15.24 -8.60
CA ASP A 318 -24.15 16.30 -7.77
C ASP A 318 -24.05 17.64 -8.55
N ASP A 319 -23.79 17.60 -9.86
CA ASP A 319 -23.79 18.77 -10.73
C ASP A 319 -25.14 19.51 -10.71
N VAL A 320 -26.26 18.77 -10.78
CA VAL A 320 -27.60 19.34 -10.69
C VAL A 320 -27.82 20.01 -9.33
N MET A 321 -27.43 19.34 -8.25
CA MET A 321 -27.53 19.89 -6.90
C MET A 321 -26.63 21.11 -6.70
N ASN A 322 -25.44 21.11 -7.31
CA ASN A 322 -24.49 22.22 -7.23
C ASN A 322 -24.98 23.45 -8.01
N GLU A 323 -25.62 23.26 -9.15
CA GLU A 323 -26.28 24.36 -9.89
C GLU A 323 -27.43 24.97 -9.10
N GLN A 324 -28.25 24.16 -8.45
CA GLN A 324 -29.33 24.64 -7.59
C GLN A 324 -28.83 25.46 -6.39
N ARG A 325 -27.63 25.17 -5.88
CA ARG A 325 -27.02 25.94 -4.77
C ARG A 325 -26.49 27.30 -5.19
N LYS A 326 -26.24 27.51 -6.48
CA LYS A 326 -25.79 28.83 -7.04
C LYS A 326 -26.92 29.81 -7.25
N VAL A 327 -28.17 29.35 -7.20
CA VAL A 327 -29.40 30.17 -7.32
C VAL A 327 -29.83 30.64 -5.93
#